data_e4a88b6c71d81da2bc9fbc24b27a9703
#
_entry.id   e4a88b6c71d81da2bc9fbc24b27a9703
#
_cell.length_a   1.000
_cell.length_b   1.000
_cell.length_c   1.000
_cell.angle_alpha   90.00
_cell.angle_beta   90.00
_cell.angle_gamma   90.00
#
_symmetry.space_group_name_H-M   'P 1'
#
loop_
_entity.id
_entity.type
_entity.pdbx_description
1 polymer ?
#
loop_
_entity_poly.entity_id
_entity_poly.type
_entity_poly.pdbx_seq_one_letter_code
_entity_poly.pdbx_strand_id
1 'polypeptide(L)'
;MIGLLAARNAGIKVPDECINKGLEYFRKMTSSRGGVGYSGGVGGLGGSKNLQAIATLVYAVGRRKDLNEYQAVLKQSVGNIEHREGSYPFYFRYYMAQALFQGDFDAWNKWNTKTIRMLKDMQNDDGSFQSSHGPVYGTAMSLLALALNYRFLPIYER
;
A
#
# COMPACT_ATOMS: atom_id res chain seq x y z
N MET A 1 -1.42 9.59 -7.39
CA MET A 1 -0.11 9.89 -6.73
C MET A 1 0.98 8.90 -7.14
N ILE A 2 0.84 7.61 -6.87
CA ILE A 2 1.90 6.61 -7.15
C ILE A 2 2.33 6.65 -8.63
N GLY A 3 1.39 6.71 -9.57
CA GLY A 3 1.71 6.84 -11.00
C GLY A 3 2.50 8.12 -11.37
N LEU A 4 2.19 9.26 -10.76
CA LEU A 4 2.94 10.51 -10.97
C LEU A 4 4.37 10.39 -10.42
N LEU A 5 4.54 9.76 -9.27
CA LEU A 5 5.86 9.52 -8.69
C LEU A 5 6.67 8.50 -9.50
N ALA A 6 6.03 7.45 -10.01
CA ALA A 6 6.66 6.49 -10.91
C ALA A 6 7.10 7.15 -12.23
N ALA A 7 6.24 7.98 -12.84
CA ALA A 7 6.57 8.75 -14.03
C ALA A 7 7.80 9.65 -13.81
N ARG A 8 7.83 10.37 -12.68
CA ARG A 8 8.98 11.21 -12.31
C ARG A 8 10.25 10.40 -12.13
N ASN A 9 10.18 9.25 -11.48
CA ASN A 9 11.33 8.35 -11.30
C ASN A 9 11.83 7.77 -12.64
N ALA A 10 10.93 7.62 -13.62
CA ALA A 10 11.28 7.21 -14.99
C ALA A 10 11.80 8.37 -15.86
N GLY A 11 12.07 9.55 -15.29
CA GLY A 11 12.60 10.72 -16.00
C GLY A 11 11.56 11.56 -16.74
N ILE A 12 10.27 11.24 -16.62
CA ILE A 12 9.19 12.05 -17.18
C ILE A 12 8.99 13.30 -16.32
N LYS A 13 8.94 14.47 -16.95
CA LYS A 13 8.74 15.73 -16.25
C LYS A 13 7.35 15.78 -15.61
N VAL A 14 7.31 15.69 -14.29
CA VAL A 14 6.08 15.87 -13.48
C VAL A 14 6.27 17.12 -12.63
N PRO A 15 5.40 18.15 -12.77
CA PRO A 15 5.50 19.37 -11.96
C PRO A 15 5.40 19.07 -10.47
N ASP A 16 6.27 19.65 -9.64
CA ASP A 16 6.26 19.48 -8.19
C ASP A 16 4.93 19.92 -7.57
N GLU A 17 4.28 20.93 -8.17
CA GLU A 17 2.95 21.38 -7.73
C GLU A 17 1.91 20.26 -7.79
N CYS A 18 1.92 19.41 -8.81
CA CYS A 18 1.00 18.27 -8.93
C CYS A 18 1.24 17.25 -7.80
N ILE A 19 2.50 16.98 -7.49
CA ILE A 19 2.87 16.08 -6.39
C ILE A 19 2.44 16.69 -5.05
N ASN A 20 2.74 17.96 -4.82
CA ASN A 20 2.41 18.66 -3.57
C ASN A 20 0.90 18.74 -3.34
N LYS A 21 0.11 19.06 -4.38
CA LYS A 21 -1.37 19.05 -4.29
C LYS A 21 -1.91 17.67 -3.95
N GLY A 22 -1.33 16.62 -4.54
CA GLY A 22 -1.72 15.24 -4.23
C GLY A 22 -1.38 14.84 -2.79
N LEU A 23 -0.20 15.20 -2.30
CA LEU A 23 0.19 14.96 -0.91
C LEU A 23 -0.70 15.74 0.07
N GLU A 24 -1.01 17.00 -0.23
CA GLU A 24 -1.92 17.81 0.58
C GLU A 24 -3.33 17.23 0.62
N TYR A 25 -3.82 16.66 -0.50
CA TYR A 25 -5.08 15.94 -0.51
C TYR A 25 -5.05 14.76 0.48
N PHE A 26 -4.00 13.93 0.47
CA PHE A 26 -3.86 12.84 1.43
C PHE A 26 -3.82 13.34 2.88
N ARG A 27 -3.14 14.47 3.16
CA ARG A 27 -3.12 15.08 4.49
C ARG A 27 -4.52 15.45 4.97
N LYS A 28 -5.33 16.09 4.12
CA LYS A 28 -6.73 16.42 4.43
C LYS A 28 -7.62 15.20 4.66
N MET A 29 -7.26 14.05 4.09
CA MET A 29 -7.98 12.79 4.28
C MET A 29 -7.50 11.98 5.49
N THR A 30 -6.37 12.35 6.10
CA THR A 30 -5.73 11.59 7.17
C THR A 30 -5.98 12.24 8.53
N SER A 31 -6.57 11.49 9.46
CA SER A 31 -6.76 11.93 10.84
C SER A 31 -5.48 11.82 11.66
N SER A 32 -5.41 12.55 12.78
CA SER A 32 -4.32 12.45 13.74
C SER A 32 -4.12 11.06 14.36
N ARG A 33 -5.14 10.18 14.26
CA ARG A 33 -5.08 8.78 14.71
C ARG A 33 -4.77 7.79 13.58
N GLY A 34 -4.49 8.27 12.36
CA GLY A 34 -4.17 7.43 11.20
C GLY A 34 -5.39 6.82 10.48
N GLY A 35 -6.60 7.27 10.79
CA GLY A 35 -7.77 6.99 9.96
C GLY A 35 -7.67 7.75 8.64
N VAL A 36 -8.02 7.10 7.51
CA VAL A 36 -7.95 7.71 6.18
C VAL A 36 -9.31 7.65 5.53
N GLY A 37 -9.91 8.81 5.23
CA GLY A 37 -11.19 8.92 4.54
C GLY A 37 -11.06 8.62 3.05
N TYR A 38 -12.14 8.10 2.44
CA TYR A 38 -12.21 7.88 0.99
C TYR A 38 -12.46 9.21 0.25
N SER A 39 -13.36 10.03 0.77
CA SER A 39 -13.69 11.35 0.23
C SER A 39 -14.28 12.25 1.32
N GLY A 40 -14.33 13.57 1.09
CA GLY A 40 -14.98 14.50 2.00
C GLY A 40 -14.17 14.86 3.26
N GLY A 41 -12.89 14.55 3.31
CA GLY A 41 -12.02 14.83 4.45
C GLY A 41 -12.01 13.74 5.52
N VAL A 42 -11.45 14.06 6.69
CA VAL A 42 -11.26 13.13 7.82
C VAL A 42 -12.58 12.55 8.37
N GLY A 43 -13.67 13.29 8.30
CA GLY A 43 -15.01 12.86 8.70
C GLY A 43 -15.86 12.28 7.58
N GLY A 44 -15.31 12.15 6.38
CA GLY A 44 -16.01 11.67 5.20
C GLY A 44 -16.20 10.16 5.14
N LEU A 45 -16.67 9.67 3.98
CA LEU A 45 -16.99 8.26 3.77
C LEU A 45 -15.86 7.31 4.16
N GLY A 46 -16.20 6.35 4.96
CA GLY A 46 -15.56 5.19 5.51
C GLY A 46 -14.06 5.00 5.30
N GLY A 47 -13.31 5.05 6.38
CA GLY A 47 -11.92 4.61 6.40
C GLY A 47 -11.82 3.08 6.24
N SER A 48 -10.77 2.63 5.56
CA SER A 48 -10.46 1.21 5.44
C SER A 48 -8.97 0.95 5.64
N LYS A 49 -8.63 -0.30 5.96
CA LYS A 49 -7.22 -0.74 6.04
C LYS A 49 -6.49 -0.56 4.70
N ASN A 50 -7.20 -0.70 3.58
CA ASN A 50 -6.66 -0.45 2.25
C ASN A 50 -6.23 1.01 2.09
N LEU A 51 -7.06 1.96 2.54
CA LEU A 51 -6.73 3.39 2.47
C LEU A 51 -5.56 3.75 3.39
N GLN A 52 -5.45 3.12 4.56
CA GLN A 52 -4.29 3.29 5.45
C GLN A 52 -3.00 2.80 4.80
N ALA A 53 -3.00 1.62 4.19
CA ALA A 53 -1.85 1.09 3.45
C ALA A 53 -1.48 1.98 2.26
N ILE A 54 -2.46 2.44 1.48
CA ILE A 54 -2.24 3.37 0.36
C ILE A 54 -1.64 4.69 0.84
N ALA A 55 -2.18 5.30 1.90
CA ALA A 55 -1.67 6.55 2.43
C ALA A 55 -0.24 6.39 2.97
N THR A 56 0.04 5.30 3.70
CA THR A 56 1.39 4.97 4.17
C THR A 56 2.38 4.93 3.00
N LEU A 57 2.03 4.21 1.91
CA LEU A 57 2.87 4.14 0.73
C LEU A 57 3.04 5.50 0.05
N VAL A 58 1.95 6.26 -0.15
CA VAL A 58 1.99 7.58 -0.82
C VAL A 58 2.90 8.55 -0.08
N TYR A 59 2.82 8.63 1.24
CA TYR A 59 3.71 9.47 2.02
C TYR A 59 5.16 9.00 1.96
N ALA A 60 5.40 7.69 2.04
CA ALA A 60 6.75 7.13 2.01
C ALA A 60 7.45 7.42 0.67
N VAL A 61 6.81 7.08 -0.46
CA VAL A 61 7.39 7.34 -1.80
C VAL A 61 7.36 8.82 -2.19
N GLY A 62 6.45 9.60 -1.60
CA GLY A 62 6.42 11.06 -1.70
C GLY A 62 7.48 11.76 -0.86
N ARG A 63 8.32 11.01 -0.15
CA ARG A 63 9.39 11.53 0.74
C ARG A 63 8.86 12.44 1.86
N ARG A 64 7.68 12.09 2.40
CA ARG A 64 7.03 12.84 3.48
C ARG A 64 6.86 12.00 4.75
N LYS A 65 7.92 11.23 5.08
CA LYS A 65 8.01 10.47 6.34
C LYS A 65 8.15 11.36 7.58
N ASP A 66 8.44 12.63 7.36
CA ASP A 66 8.51 13.70 8.38
C ASP A 66 7.14 14.07 8.97
N LEU A 67 6.04 13.80 8.27
CA LEU A 67 4.70 14.20 8.67
C LEU A 67 4.12 13.35 9.82
N ASN A 68 3.43 14.01 10.76
CA ASN A 68 2.68 13.32 11.82
C ASN A 68 1.62 12.38 11.26
N GLU A 69 0.98 12.76 10.14
CA GLU A 69 0.00 11.94 9.43
C GLU A 69 0.63 10.64 8.93
N TYR A 70 1.87 10.69 8.41
CA TYR A 70 2.61 9.49 8.03
C TYR A 70 2.85 8.57 9.23
N GLN A 71 3.35 9.11 10.33
CA GLN A 71 3.61 8.31 11.53
C GLN A 71 2.34 7.65 12.06
N ALA A 72 1.22 8.38 12.03
CA ALA A 72 -0.08 7.87 12.46
C ALA A 72 -0.58 6.72 11.56
N VAL A 73 -0.52 6.87 10.22
CA VAL A 73 -0.98 5.79 9.30
C VAL A 73 -0.03 4.61 9.30
N LEU A 74 1.29 4.82 9.43
CA LEU A 74 2.26 3.73 9.56
C LEU A 74 1.97 2.90 10.80
N LYS A 75 1.73 3.54 11.95
CA LYS A 75 1.34 2.85 13.18
C LYS A 75 0.08 1.99 13.00
N GLN A 76 -0.92 2.48 12.26
CA GLN A 76 -2.12 1.71 11.94
C GLN A 76 -1.79 0.53 11.01
N SER A 77 -0.97 0.74 9.99
CA SER A 77 -0.56 -0.32 9.07
C SER A 77 0.22 -1.42 9.81
N VAL A 78 1.18 -1.06 10.65
CA VAL A 78 1.91 -2.02 11.51
C VAL A 78 0.96 -2.75 12.46
N GLY A 79 -0.01 -2.05 13.06
CA GLY A 79 -1.04 -2.67 13.92
C GLY A 79 -1.97 -3.65 13.19
N ASN A 80 -2.05 -3.57 11.87
CA ASN A 80 -2.92 -4.41 11.04
C ASN A 80 -2.26 -5.70 10.51
N ILE A 81 -0.99 -5.97 10.79
CA ILE A 81 -0.26 -7.14 10.26
C ILE A 81 -0.86 -8.49 10.68
N GLU A 82 -1.53 -8.55 11.83
CA GLU A 82 -2.16 -9.76 12.38
C GLU A 82 -3.68 -9.80 12.15
N HIS A 83 -4.27 -8.74 11.61
CA HIS A 83 -5.71 -8.67 11.42
C HIS A 83 -6.16 -9.32 10.12
N ARG A 84 -7.42 -9.80 10.11
CA ARG A 84 -8.05 -10.31 8.91
C ARG A 84 -8.19 -9.20 7.87
N GLU A 85 -7.98 -9.57 6.63
CA GLU A 85 -8.14 -8.70 5.49
C GLU A 85 -9.62 -8.32 5.29
N GLY A 86 -9.85 -7.11 4.79
CA GLY A 86 -11.20 -6.60 4.51
C GLY A 86 -11.74 -7.04 3.15
N SER A 87 -12.68 -6.26 2.61
CA SER A 87 -13.47 -6.60 1.41
C SER A 87 -12.67 -6.78 0.12
N TYR A 88 -11.43 -6.33 0.04
CA TYR A 88 -10.58 -6.43 -1.16
C TYR A 88 -9.20 -6.98 -0.77
N PRO A 89 -9.08 -8.28 -0.43
CA PRO A 89 -7.87 -8.83 0.17
C PRO A 89 -6.64 -8.75 -0.75
N PHE A 90 -6.78 -9.03 -2.03
CA PHE A 90 -5.67 -8.95 -2.98
C PHE A 90 -5.16 -7.51 -3.16
N TYR A 91 -6.09 -6.55 -3.21
CA TYR A 91 -5.76 -5.13 -3.26
C TYR A 91 -5.06 -4.66 -1.98
N PHE A 92 -5.56 -5.09 -0.82
CA PHE A 92 -4.93 -4.83 0.47
C PHE A 92 -3.50 -5.38 0.50
N ARG A 93 -3.28 -6.64 0.12
CA ARG A 93 -1.95 -7.28 0.13
C ARG A 93 -0.95 -6.51 -0.72
N TYR A 94 -1.35 -6.11 -1.92
CA TYR A 94 -0.51 -5.33 -2.83
C TYR A 94 -0.02 -4.03 -2.19
N TYR A 95 -0.92 -3.24 -1.62
CA TYR A 95 -0.54 -1.96 -1.00
C TYR A 95 0.15 -2.14 0.34
N MET A 96 -0.26 -3.11 1.14
CA MET A 96 0.32 -3.40 2.45
C MET A 96 1.78 -3.88 2.32
N ALA A 97 2.06 -4.74 1.34
CA ALA A 97 3.42 -5.17 1.02
C ALA A 97 4.35 -3.97 0.82
N GLN A 98 3.96 -3.05 -0.05
CA GLN A 98 4.74 -1.86 -0.38
C GLN A 98 4.83 -0.86 0.79
N ALA A 99 3.71 -0.64 1.48
CA ALA A 99 3.63 0.28 2.61
C ALA A 99 4.57 -0.12 3.73
N LEU A 100 4.55 -1.39 4.13
CA LEU A 100 5.44 -1.90 5.17
C LEU A 100 6.90 -1.96 4.71
N PHE A 101 7.15 -2.40 3.46
CA PHE A 101 8.51 -2.44 2.92
C PHE A 101 9.19 -1.07 2.95
N GLN A 102 8.44 -0.02 2.63
CA GLN A 102 8.93 1.36 2.68
C GLN A 102 8.95 1.96 4.09
N GLY A 103 8.02 1.53 4.95
CA GLY A 103 7.78 2.15 6.24
C GLY A 103 8.48 1.47 7.42
N ASP A 104 8.33 0.16 7.54
CA ASP A 104 8.84 -0.65 8.66
C ASP A 104 9.23 -2.03 8.15
N PHE A 105 10.52 -2.24 7.99
CA PHE A 105 11.04 -3.47 7.40
C PHE A 105 10.86 -4.70 8.29
N ASP A 106 10.92 -4.55 9.59
CA ASP A 106 10.71 -5.66 10.52
C ASP A 106 9.24 -6.11 10.52
N ALA A 107 8.32 -5.15 10.49
CA ALA A 107 6.91 -5.43 10.32
C ALA A 107 6.63 -6.07 8.94
N TRP A 108 7.31 -5.59 7.88
CA TRP A 108 7.22 -6.20 6.56
C TRP A 108 7.70 -7.65 6.55
N ASN A 109 8.83 -7.98 7.15
CA ASN A 109 9.35 -9.33 7.22
C ASN A 109 8.36 -10.30 7.89
N LYS A 110 7.77 -9.90 9.02
CA LYS A 110 6.75 -10.69 9.73
C LYS A 110 5.52 -10.91 8.86
N TRP A 111 4.99 -9.83 8.30
CA TRP A 111 3.81 -9.86 7.45
C TRP A 111 4.05 -10.65 6.17
N ASN A 112 5.20 -10.45 5.50
CA ASN A 112 5.59 -11.11 4.26
C ASN A 112 5.72 -12.63 4.43
N THR A 113 6.38 -13.07 5.49
CA THR A 113 6.51 -14.51 5.81
C THR A 113 5.13 -15.17 5.95
N LYS A 114 4.20 -14.52 6.65
CA LYS A 114 2.82 -15.00 6.82
C LYS A 114 2.07 -15.01 5.48
N THR A 115 2.23 -13.94 4.70
CA THR A 115 1.57 -13.79 3.39
C THR A 115 2.05 -14.83 2.39
N ILE A 116 3.35 -15.13 2.33
CA ILE A 116 3.91 -16.19 1.48
C ILE A 116 3.28 -17.55 1.82
N ARG A 117 3.20 -17.91 3.10
CA ARG A 117 2.57 -19.17 3.53
C ARG A 117 1.11 -19.23 3.11
N MET A 118 0.36 -18.18 3.41
CA MET A 118 -1.06 -18.08 3.06
C MET A 118 -1.28 -18.18 1.55
N LEU A 119 -0.49 -17.48 0.74
CA LEU A 119 -0.60 -17.53 -0.72
C LEU A 119 -0.25 -18.91 -1.25
N LYS A 120 0.77 -19.60 -0.69
CA LYS A 120 1.08 -20.99 -1.05
C LYS A 120 -0.11 -21.92 -0.81
N ASP A 121 -0.81 -21.76 0.32
CA ASP A 121 -1.98 -22.57 0.65
C ASP A 121 -3.22 -22.24 -0.20
N MET A 122 -3.27 -21.03 -0.78
CA MET A 122 -4.37 -20.56 -1.64
C MET A 122 -4.15 -20.81 -3.14
N GLN A 123 -2.94 -21.19 -3.54
CA GLN A 123 -2.59 -21.38 -4.94
C GLN A 123 -3.27 -22.62 -5.50
N ASN A 124 -3.93 -22.46 -6.66
CA ASN A 124 -4.52 -23.58 -7.40
C ASN A 124 -3.42 -24.43 -8.05
N ASP A 125 -3.77 -25.65 -8.45
CA ASP A 125 -2.85 -26.60 -9.12
C ASP A 125 -2.27 -26.06 -10.43
N ASP A 126 -3.00 -25.17 -11.12
CA ASP A 126 -2.55 -24.46 -12.33
C ASP A 126 -1.66 -23.24 -12.04
N GLY A 127 -1.35 -22.98 -10.77
CA GLY A 127 -0.54 -21.83 -10.32
C GLY A 127 -1.32 -20.53 -10.17
N SER A 128 -2.61 -20.48 -10.49
CA SER A 128 -3.43 -19.28 -10.37
C SER A 128 -3.94 -19.04 -8.95
N PHE A 129 -4.48 -17.82 -8.72
CA PHE A 129 -5.16 -17.43 -7.48
C PHE A 129 -6.57 -16.97 -7.79
N GLN A 130 -7.56 -17.69 -7.29
CA GLN A 130 -8.97 -17.32 -7.48
C GLN A 130 -9.34 -16.08 -6.65
N SER A 131 -10.08 -15.16 -7.27
CA SER A 131 -10.64 -13.99 -6.61
C SER A 131 -12.08 -13.71 -7.07
N SER A 132 -12.80 -12.85 -6.36
CA SER A 132 -14.12 -12.36 -6.78
C SER A 132 -14.10 -11.58 -8.11
N HIS A 133 -12.92 -11.12 -8.55
CA HIS A 133 -12.69 -10.43 -9.83
C HIS A 133 -12.01 -11.30 -10.88
N GLY A 134 -12.06 -12.61 -10.68
CA GLY A 134 -11.44 -13.60 -11.56
C GLY A 134 -9.98 -13.94 -11.24
N PRO A 135 -9.46 -15.04 -11.85
CA PRO A 135 -8.11 -15.54 -11.53
C PRO A 135 -6.99 -14.64 -12.04
N VAL A 136 -7.19 -13.91 -13.14
CA VAL A 136 -6.17 -12.97 -13.68
C VAL A 136 -5.86 -11.88 -12.66
N TYR A 137 -6.89 -11.26 -12.08
CA TYR A 137 -6.73 -10.24 -11.05
C TYR A 137 -6.06 -10.82 -9.79
N GLY A 138 -6.57 -11.94 -9.28
CA GLY A 138 -6.02 -12.60 -8.09
C GLY A 138 -4.55 -12.95 -8.26
N THR A 139 -4.18 -13.52 -9.40
CA THR A 139 -2.81 -13.92 -9.73
C THR A 139 -1.89 -12.70 -9.87
N ALA A 140 -2.28 -11.70 -10.67
CA ALA A 140 -1.48 -10.51 -10.87
C ALA A 140 -1.20 -9.76 -9.55
N MET A 141 -2.20 -9.55 -8.72
CA MET A 141 -2.04 -8.85 -7.44
C MET A 141 -1.19 -9.64 -6.44
N SER A 142 -1.31 -10.98 -6.42
CA SER A 142 -0.48 -11.86 -5.59
C SER A 142 0.98 -11.81 -6.02
N LEU A 143 1.26 -11.91 -7.32
CA LEU A 143 2.62 -11.81 -7.86
C LEU A 143 3.25 -10.45 -7.58
N LEU A 144 2.50 -9.35 -7.73
CA LEU A 144 3.00 -8.01 -7.41
C LEU A 144 3.31 -7.83 -5.92
N ALA A 145 2.52 -8.44 -5.03
CA ALA A 145 2.82 -8.42 -3.59
C ALA A 145 4.11 -9.21 -3.26
N LEU A 146 4.34 -10.34 -3.95
CA LEU A 146 5.53 -11.19 -3.77
C LEU A 146 6.78 -10.61 -4.46
N ALA A 147 6.62 -9.80 -5.51
CA ALA A 147 7.73 -9.24 -6.30
C ALA A 147 8.70 -8.38 -5.48
N LEU A 148 8.24 -7.82 -4.34
CA LEU A 148 9.08 -7.06 -3.42
C LEU A 148 10.27 -7.85 -2.86
N ASN A 149 10.16 -9.16 -2.75
CA ASN A 149 11.25 -10.01 -2.32
C ASN A 149 12.44 -9.95 -3.29
N TYR A 150 12.19 -9.62 -4.54
CA TYR A 150 13.16 -9.60 -5.63
C TYR A 150 13.53 -8.19 -6.10
N ARG A 151 12.82 -7.16 -5.64
CA ARG A 151 13.08 -5.74 -5.97
C ARG A 151 13.18 -5.44 -7.47
N PHE A 152 12.34 -6.07 -8.28
CA PHE A 152 12.40 -5.94 -9.75
C PHE A 152 11.99 -4.58 -10.30
N LEU A 153 11.28 -3.76 -9.55
CA LEU A 153 10.81 -2.45 -10.00
C LEU A 153 11.46 -1.33 -9.19
N PRO A 154 11.91 -0.24 -9.85
CA PRO A 154 12.56 0.90 -9.17
C PRO A 154 11.72 1.54 -8.06
N ILE A 155 10.38 1.45 -8.15
CA ILE A 155 9.48 1.96 -7.10
C ILE A 155 9.66 1.23 -5.76
N TYR A 156 10.28 0.06 -5.76
CA TYR A 156 10.56 -0.74 -4.57
C TYR A 156 11.92 -0.46 -3.95
N GLU A 157 12.75 0.34 -4.61
CA GLU A 157 14.02 0.80 -4.04
C GLU A 157 13.73 1.83 -2.94
N ARG A 158 14.54 1.79 -1.90
CA ARG A 158 14.41 2.67 -0.72
C ARG A 158 15.19 3.96 -0.89
#